data_ab3dc166d9614f47dc851136729ef011
#
_entry.id   ab3dc166d9614f47dc851136729ef011
#
_cell.length_a   1.000
_cell.length_b   1.000
_cell.length_c   1.000
_cell.angle_alpha   90.00
_cell.angle_beta   90.00
_cell.angle_gamma   90.00
#
_symmetry.space_group_name_H-M   'P 1'
#
loop_
_entity.id
_entity.type
_entity.pdbx_description
1 polymer ?
#
loop_
_entity_poly.entity_id
_entity_poly.type
_entity_poly.pdbx_seq_one_letter_code
_entity_poly.pdbx_strand_id
1 'polypeptide(L)'
;MKTKKNFLNYCHDNAFFGIIQETHLGEMSPGFLVLEGHMRIAFDNDLYLKLQSENIIKRVNQFGDKLYLEFGGKLFDDYHASRVLPGFLPDSKLKMLLTIKDDVEIVIAISAKDIEKNKIRNDIGINYESEVLRLIDAFRSSGLFVGSVCVTQYQDVPVVNTFIKKLNNLGINVYKHYVIEGYPHCIDKIISEDGFGKNDYIKTSHKVVVVTAPGPGSGKMATCLSQLYHENKNGIKAGYAKYETFPIWNLDLKDPINIAYEAATADLADVNMIDPYHLNHYGKLTVNYNRDVEIFPVLKSMFTAIYGKCPYESPTDMGVNMAGFAISDHEASDEASKAEIVRRYYETKVLLRNGKTTENALEKIKLLMQSLNLNEESRHCVLSARKKKEDTGTESMALELSDGTMITAKTSKLLLAPSALILNALKYLAGIPDDIPLLSVQIIEPVSNLKINVLGNRNPRLHVNEVLNALAISATTNPLAQLAISKLHELRGAQALSLIHI
;
A
#
# COMPACT_ATOMS: atom_id res chain seq x y z
N MET A 1 -31.40 -0.32 -8.12
CA MET A 1 -31.34 1.15 -7.93
C MET A 1 -30.68 1.60 -6.61
N LYS A 2 -30.53 0.75 -5.58
CA LYS A 2 -29.85 1.08 -4.30
C LYS A 2 -28.31 1.03 -4.37
N THR A 3 -27.72 0.31 -5.29
CA THR A 3 -26.27 0.08 -5.41
C THR A 3 -25.49 1.25 -6.05
N LYS A 4 -26.11 2.07 -6.88
CA LYS A 4 -25.45 3.25 -7.48
C LYS A 4 -25.29 4.44 -6.50
N LYS A 5 -26.10 4.50 -5.44
CA LYS A 5 -26.06 5.62 -4.47
C LYS A 5 -24.86 5.54 -3.51
N ASN A 6 -24.38 4.32 -3.21
CA ASN A 6 -23.25 4.15 -2.29
C ASN A 6 -21.90 4.41 -2.96
N PHE A 7 -21.80 4.29 -4.27
CA PHE A 7 -20.55 4.49 -5.01
C PHE A 7 -20.11 5.96 -5.07
N LEU A 8 -21.06 6.88 -5.25
CA LEU A 8 -20.76 8.32 -5.30
C LEU A 8 -20.34 8.90 -3.94
N ASN A 9 -20.96 8.45 -2.84
CA ASN A 9 -20.55 8.89 -1.50
C ASN A 9 -19.18 8.34 -1.09
N TYR A 10 -18.82 7.13 -1.54
CA TYR A 10 -17.55 6.50 -1.24
C TYR A 10 -16.35 7.21 -1.89
N CYS A 11 -16.52 7.70 -3.11
CA CYS A 11 -15.48 8.48 -3.81
C CYS A 11 -15.21 9.85 -3.18
N HIS A 12 -16.21 10.47 -2.54
CA HIS A 12 -16.08 11.81 -1.97
C HIS A 12 -15.35 11.84 -0.62
N ASP A 13 -15.55 10.85 0.23
CA ASP A 13 -14.94 10.82 1.57
C ASP A 13 -13.48 10.34 1.57
N ASN A 14 -13.12 9.47 0.61
CA ASN A 14 -11.74 9.04 0.41
C ASN A 14 -10.89 10.07 -0.34
N ALA A 15 -11.51 10.95 -1.14
CA ALA A 15 -10.78 11.96 -1.91
C ALA A 15 -10.04 12.96 -1.00
N PHE A 16 -10.55 13.24 0.21
CA PHE A 16 -9.86 14.16 1.13
C PHE A 16 -8.56 13.56 1.70
N PHE A 17 -8.61 12.27 2.10
CA PHE A 17 -7.39 11.56 2.49
C PHE A 17 -6.44 11.38 1.30
N GLY A 18 -6.97 11.16 0.09
CA GLY A 18 -6.22 11.10 -1.15
C GLY A 18 -5.55 12.43 -1.53
N ILE A 19 -6.22 13.57 -1.40
CA ILE A 19 -5.66 14.86 -1.81
C ILE A 19 -4.46 15.28 -0.93
N ILE A 20 -4.48 14.99 0.36
CA ILE A 20 -3.31 15.23 1.23
C ILE A 20 -2.21 14.17 0.98
N GLN A 21 -2.57 12.97 0.49
CA GLN A 21 -1.65 11.86 0.20
C GLN A 21 -1.33 11.69 -1.30
N GLU A 22 -2.22 12.06 -2.22
CA GLU A 22 -2.15 11.73 -3.66
C GLU A 22 -2.30 12.96 -4.56
N THR A 23 -1.56 14.03 -4.34
CA THR A 23 -1.36 14.96 -5.43
C THR A 23 -0.33 14.37 -6.42
N HIS A 24 -0.69 13.28 -7.07
CA HIS A 24 -0.12 12.90 -8.34
C HIS A 24 -0.77 13.75 -9.43
N LEU A 25 -0.26 14.95 -9.62
CA LEU A 25 -0.30 15.60 -10.93
C LEU A 25 0.77 14.90 -11.76
N GLY A 26 0.34 14.31 -12.86
CA GLY A 26 1.20 13.67 -13.84
C GLY A 26 2.33 14.55 -14.28
N GLU A 27 3.43 13.90 -14.65
CA GLU A 27 4.55 14.38 -15.46
C GLU A 27 4.97 15.83 -15.25
N MET A 28 5.83 16.08 -14.25
CA MET A 28 6.75 17.20 -14.26
C MET A 28 8.18 16.71 -14.05
N SER A 29 9.03 17.20 -14.94
CA SER A 29 10.46 16.97 -15.16
C SER A 29 11.33 16.71 -13.91
N PRO A 30 12.49 16.03 -14.05
CA PRO A 30 13.43 15.77 -12.96
C PRO A 30 14.10 17.07 -12.55
N GLY A 31 13.63 17.68 -11.49
CA GLY A 31 14.13 18.96 -10.96
C GLY A 31 13.35 19.46 -9.74
N PHE A 32 12.47 18.67 -9.17
CA PHE A 32 11.75 19.11 -7.98
C PHE A 32 12.65 18.99 -6.74
N LEU A 33 13.21 20.12 -6.33
CA LEU A 33 13.70 20.34 -4.98
C LEU A 33 12.62 19.86 -3.98
N VAL A 34 13.00 18.93 -3.11
CA VAL A 34 12.30 18.70 -1.85
C VAL A 34 12.45 19.97 -1.05
N LEU A 35 11.43 20.85 -1.07
CA LEU A 35 11.36 21.97 -0.15
C LEU A 35 11.07 21.40 1.24
N GLU A 36 12.06 21.52 2.09
CA GLU A 36 12.12 21.19 3.49
C GLU A 36 11.08 21.97 4.30
N GLY A 37 9.88 21.44 4.43
CA GLY A 37 9.10 21.65 5.64
C GLY A 37 9.52 20.56 6.61
N HIS A 38 9.92 20.89 7.82
CA HIS A 38 10.65 20.08 8.80
C HIS A 38 10.00 18.76 9.24
N MET A 39 9.67 17.82 8.32
CA MET A 39 9.65 16.42 8.69
C MET A 39 11.11 15.96 8.72
N ARG A 40 11.62 15.61 9.92
CA ARG A 40 12.94 15.01 10.06
C ARG A 40 12.99 13.79 9.15
N ILE A 41 13.88 13.80 8.14
CA ILE A 41 14.10 12.63 7.29
C ILE A 41 14.73 11.56 8.18
N ALA A 42 14.06 10.43 8.28
CA ALA A 42 14.45 9.33 9.17
C ALA A 42 14.91 8.08 8.41
N PHE A 43 14.84 8.10 7.08
CA PHE A 43 15.15 6.95 6.24
C PHE A 43 15.95 7.38 5.01
N ASP A 44 17.10 6.76 4.82
CA ASP A 44 17.92 6.92 3.63
C ASP A 44 17.44 5.99 2.51
N ASN A 45 16.61 6.53 1.65
CA ASN A 45 16.01 5.76 0.56
C ASN A 45 17.05 5.27 -0.46
N ASP A 46 18.08 6.04 -0.75
CA ASP A 46 19.11 5.69 -1.74
C ASP A 46 19.99 4.55 -1.19
N LEU A 47 20.36 4.61 0.08
CA LEU A 47 21.05 3.52 0.75
C LEU A 47 20.20 2.24 0.74
N TYR A 48 18.89 2.36 1.03
CA TYR A 48 17.97 1.22 0.97
C TYR A 48 17.95 0.57 -0.41
N LEU A 49 17.77 1.37 -1.48
CA LEU A 49 17.74 0.87 -2.85
C LEU A 49 19.04 0.11 -3.19
N LYS A 50 20.19 0.66 -2.81
CA LYS A 50 21.51 0.05 -3.00
C LYS A 50 21.63 -1.27 -2.25
N LEU A 51 21.38 -1.28 -0.94
CA LEU A 51 21.53 -2.48 -0.11
C LEU A 51 20.58 -3.60 -0.53
N GLN A 52 19.34 -3.24 -0.86
CA GLN A 52 18.32 -4.20 -1.27
C GLN A 52 18.69 -4.86 -2.62
N SER A 53 19.09 -4.07 -3.62
CA SER A 53 19.52 -4.59 -4.93
C SER A 53 20.78 -5.46 -4.84
N GLU A 54 21.78 -5.02 -4.08
CA GLU A 54 23.01 -5.80 -3.86
C GLU A 54 22.72 -7.17 -3.21
N ASN A 55 21.80 -7.22 -2.24
CA ASN A 55 21.44 -8.48 -1.59
C ASN A 55 20.59 -9.39 -2.49
N ILE A 56 19.75 -8.85 -3.38
CA ILE A 56 19.08 -9.64 -4.41
C ILE A 56 20.11 -10.25 -5.37
N ILE A 57 21.07 -9.48 -5.86
CA ILE A 57 22.15 -9.98 -6.73
C ILE A 57 22.99 -11.06 -6.03
N LYS A 58 23.30 -10.90 -4.74
CA LYS A 58 23.97 -11.96 -3.95
C LYS A 58 23.15 -13.25 -3.93
N ARG A 59 21.81 -13.17 -3.81
CA ARG A 59 20.93 -14.35 -3.87
C ARG A 59 20.97 -15.02 -5.25
N VAL A 60 20.95 -14.25 -6.35
CA VAL A 60 21.13 -14.79 -7.71
C VAL A 60 22.43 -15.59 -7.78
N ASN A 61 23.55 -15.00 -7.34
CA ASN A 61 24.86 -15.64 -7.38
C ASN A 61 24.95 -16.90 -6.49
N GLN A 62 24.22 -16.93 -5.39
CA GLN A 62 24.15 -18.09 -4.49
C GLN A 62 23.51 -19.31 -5.13
N PHE A 63 22.49 -19.10 -5.98
CA PHE A 63 21.73 -20.18 -6.61
C PHE A 63 22.21 -20.51 -8.02
N GLY A 64 22.98 -19.63 -8.65
CA GLY A 64 23.65 -19.84 -9.93
C GLY A 64 22.94 -19.17 -11.11
N ASP A 65 21.86 -19.77 -11.65
CA ASP A 65 21.33 -19.32 -12.94
C ASP A 65 20.12 -18.41 -12.83
N LYS A 66 19.25 -18.63 -11.84
CA LYS A 66 17.96 -17.96 -11.75
C LYS A 66 17.48 -17.77 -10.31
N LEU A 67 16.77 -16.67 -10.06
CA LEU A 67 16.11 -16.37 -8.80
C LEU A 67 14.63 -16.05 -9.01
N TYR A 68 13.74 -16.80 -8.38
CA TYR A 68 12.33 -16.46 -8.26
C TYR A 68 12.13 -15.59 -7.03
N LEU A 69 11.82 -14.32 -7.27
CA LEU A 69 11.65 -13.30 -6.23
C LEU A 69 10.17 -13.05 -5.99
N GLU A 70 9.63 -13.59 -4.89
CA GLU A 70 8.26 -13.29 -4.47
C GLU A 70 8.19 -11.87 -3.92
N PHE A 71 7.37 -11.04 -4.53
CA PHE A 71 7.17 -9.67 -4.10
C PHE A 71 5.98 -9.56 -3.15
N GLY A 72 6.27 -9.25 -1.89
CA GLY A 72 5.28 -8.91 -0.88
C GLY A 72 4.86 -7.43 -0.96
N GLY A 73 3.60 -7.15 -0.62
CA GLY A 73 3.08 -5.80 -0.51
C GLY A 73 2.89 -5.07 -1.86
N LYS A 74 2.71 -3.76 -1.77
CA LYS A 74 2.45 -2.88 -2.92
C LYS A 74 3.75 -2.42 -3.56
N LEU A 75 3.81 -2.46 -4.91
CA LEU A 75 5.00 -2.07 -5.68
C LEU A 75 5.04 -0.57 -6.01
N PHE A 76 3.87 0.05 -6.21
CA PHE A 76 3.75 1.44 -6.66
C PHE A 76 3.28 2.40 -5.58
N ASP A 77 2.52 1.90 -4.60
CA ASP A 77 1.75 2.74 -3.68
C ASP A 77 1.99 2.30 -2.23
N ASP A 78 3.27 2.16 -1.81
CA ASP A 78 3.61 1.72 -0.44
C ASP A 78 3.56 2.90 0.53
N TYR A 79 2.37 3.47 0.69
CA TYR A 79 2.14 4.58 1.60
C TYR A 79 2.30 4.23 3.08
N HIS A 80 2.17 2.94 3.44
CA HIS A 80 2.43 2.55 4.83
C HIS A 80 3.92 2.77 5.16
N ALA A 81 4.81 2.27 4.32
CA ALA A 81 6.25 2.45 4.50
C ALA A 81 6.62 3.95 4.56
N SER A 82 6.08 4.78 3.66
CA SER A 82 6.34 6.22 3.64
C SER A 82 5.85 6.95 4.91
N ARG A 83 4.80 6.43 5.57
CA ARG A 83 4.28 7.03 6.81
C ARG A 83 5.07 6.66 8.05
N VAL A 84 5.62 5.45 8.12
CA VAL A 84 6.37 4.97 9.29
C VAL A 84 7.87 5.20 9.17
N LEU A 85 8.37 5.40 7.96
CA LEU A 85 9.78 5.66 7.63
C LEU A 85 9.86 6.97 6.82
N PRO A 86 9.85 8.15 7.47
CA PRO A 86 9.98 9.44 6.78
C PRO A 86 11.22 9.49 5.89
N GLY A 87 11.04 9.69 4.59
CA GLY A 87 12.11 9.59 3.58
C GLY A 87 11.97 8.36 2.66
N PHE A 88 11.22 7.32 3.06
CA PHE A 88 10.88 6.21 2.17
C PHE A 88 9.90 6.69 1.08
N LEU A 89 10.23 6.47 -0.17
CA LEU A 89 9.37 6.85 -1.30
C LEU A 89 8.36 5.73 -1.62
N PRO A 90 7.07 6.05 -1.91
CA PRO A 90 6.05 5.02 -2.20
C PRO A 90 6.39 4.09 -3.35
N ASP A 91 7.21 4.56 -4.30
CA ASP A 91 7.68 3.84 -5.48
C ASP A 91 9.08 3.21 -5.32
N SER A 92 9.65 3.19 -4.11
CA SER A 92 11.01 2.66 -3.85
C SER A 92 11.20 1.24 -4.35
N LYS A 93 10.19 0.39 -4.20
CA LYS A 93 10.24 -0.99 -4.68
C LYS A 93 10.36 -1.07 -6.20
N LEU A 94 9.64 -0.22 -6.91
CA LEU A 94 9.77 -0.10 -8.37
C LEU A 94 11.14 0.43 -8.76
N LYS A 95 11.60 1.52 -8.10
CA LYS A 95 12.92 2.11 -8.34
C LYS A 95 14.04 1.10 -8.13
N MET A 96 13.94 0.27 -7.09
CA MET A 96 14.90 -0.81 -6.86
C MET A 96 14.93 -1.80 -8.03
N LEU A 97 13.77 -2.24 -8.56
CA LEU A 97 13.73 -3.12 -9.72
C LEU A 97 14.34 -2.47 -10.96
N LEU A 98 14.16 -1.16 -11.14
CA LEU A 98 14.75 -0.41 -12.25
C LEU A 98 16.28 -0.35 -12.20
N THR A 99 16.90 -0.46 -11.03
CA THR A 99 18.38 -0.54 -10.91
C THR A 99 18.96 -1.82 -11.50
N ILE A 100 18.14 -2.88 -11.60
CA ILE A 100 18.52 -4.20 -12.15
C ILE A 100 17.63 -4.63 -13.32
N LYS A 101 17.03 -3.68 -14.03
CA LYS A 101 15.95 -3.91 -15.03
C LYS A 101 16.31 -4.90 -16.12
N ASP A 102 17.58 -4.92 -16.54
CA ASP A 102 18.04 -5.77 -17.65
C ASP A 102 18.11 -7.26 -17.26
N ASP A 103 18.10 -7.56 -15.96
CA ASP A 103 18.07 -8.92 -15.41
C ASP A 103 16.67 -9.33 -14.91
N VAL A 104 15.65 -8.43 -14.98
CA VAL A 104 14.34 -8.63 -14.36
C VAL A 104 13.23 -8.96 -15.36
N GLU A 105 12.47 -10.00 -15.06
CA GLU A 105 11.21 -10.34 -15.72
C GLU A 105 10.07 -10.39 -14.71
N ILE A 106 8.93 -9.78 -15.04
CA ILE A 106 7.75 -9.75 -14.18
C ILE A 106 6.76 -10.85 -14.60
N VAL A 107 6.34 -11.65 -13.64
CA VAL A 107 5.22 -12.59 -13.70
C VAL A 107 4.13 -12.13 -12.74
N ILE A 108 2.91 -11.94 -13.22
CA ILE A 108 1.78 -11.51 -12.38
C ILE A 108 0.89 -12.70 -12.08
N ALA A 109 0.78 -13.07 -10.81
CA ALA A 109 -0.09 -14.14 -10.35
C ALA A 109 -1.48 -13.61 -9.98
N ILE A 110 -2.54 -14.26 -10.44
CA ILE A 110 -3.93 -13.95 -10.07
C ILE A 110 -4.70 -15.25 -9.82
N SER A 111 -5.47 -15.31 -8.73
CA SER A 111 -6.29 -16.49 -8.43
C SER A 111 -7.55 -16.55 -9.29
N ALA A 112 -7.86 -17.70 -9.87
CA ALA A 112 -9.11 -17.94 -10.57
C ALA A 112 -10.33 -17.66 -9.68
N LYS A 113 -10.24 -17.99 -8.38
CA LYS A 113 -11.31 -17.70 -7.40
C LYS A 113 -11.52 -16.19 -7.18
N ASP A 114 -10.46 -15.37 -7.25
CA ASP A 114 -10.59 -13.92 -7.12
C ASP A 114 -11.22 -13.30 -8.37
N ILE A 115 -10.94 -13.86 -9.56
CA ILE A 115 -11.62 -13.49 -10.83
C ILE A 115 -13.11 -13.83 -10.74
N GLU A 116 -13.42 -15.07 -10.36
CA GLU A 116 -14.81 -15.57 -10.26
C GLU A 116 -15.65 -14.73 -9.29
N LYS A 117 -15.07 -14.34 -8.15
CA LYS A 117 -15.72 -13.49 -7.14
C LYS A 117 -15.75 -12.00 -7.50
N ASN A 118 -15.17 -11.62 -8.63
CA ASN A 118 -14.97 -10.21 -8.99
C ASN A 118 -14.38 -9.40 -7.82
N LYS A 119 -13.32 -9.93 -7.19
CA LYS A 119 -12.74 -9.35 -5.98
C LYS A 119 -12.21 -7.95 -6.25
N ILE A 120 -12.60 -7.03 -5.37
CA ILE A 120 -12.24 -5.61 -5.49
C ILE A 120 -11.05 -5.30 -4.59
N ARG A 121 -10.13 -4.54 -5.10
CA ARG A 121 -9.06 -3.91 -4.35
C ARG A 121 -9.61 -2.67 -3.64
N ASN A 122 -9.79 -2.75 -2.32
CA ASN A 122 -10.55 -1.75 -1.54
C ASN A 122 -9.92 -0.35 -1.54
N ASP A 123 -8.59 -0.26 -1.66
CA ASP A 123 -7.86 1.01 -1.61
C ASP A 123 -8.05 1.88 -2.87
N ILE A 124 -8.24 1.28 -4.03
CA ILE A 124 -8.41 1.99 -5.31
C ILE A 124 -9.75 1.67 -6.00
N GLY A 125 -10.57 0.80 -5.43
CA GLY A 125 -11.94 0.52 -5.89
C GLY A 125 -12.08 -0.21 -7.22
N ILE A 126 -11.00 -0.82 -7.75
CA ILE A 126 -11.03 -1.61 -8.99
C ILE A 126 -10.95 -3.11 -8.70
N ASN A 127 -11.51 -3.93 -9.61
CA ASN A 127 -11.39 -5.37 -9.48
C ASN A 127 -9.98 -5.89 -9.81
N TYR A 128 -9.67 -7.10 -9.37
CA TYR A 128 -8.34 -7.70 -9.56
C TYR A 128 -7.97 -7.90 -11.03
N GLU A 129 -8.92 -8.17 -11.92
CA GLU A 129 -8.67 -8.25 -13.37
C GLU A 129 -8.18 -6.91 -13.93
N SER A 130 -8.86 -5.81 -13.55
CA SER A 130 -8.45 -4.46 -13.95
C SER A 130 -7.12 -4.06 -13.34
N GLU A 131 -6.86 -4.51 -12.11
CA GLU A 131 -5.57 -4.29 -11.46
C GLU A 131 -4.43 -5.02 -12.17
N VAL A 132 -4.63 -6.25 -12.64
CA VAL A 132 -3.61 -6.95 -13.47
C VAL A 132 -3.28 -6.15 -14.71
N LEU A 133 -4.28 -5.61 -15.41
CA LEU A 133 -4.04 -4.79 -16.60
C LEU A 133 -3.31 -3.49 -16.26
N ARG A 134 -3.71 -2.80 -15.17
CA ARG A 134 -3.01 -1.61 -14.67
C ARG A 134 -1.55 -1.90 -14.31
N LEU A 135 -1.28 -3.02 -13.64
CA LEU A 135 0.08 -3.44 -13.29
C LEU A 135 0.93 -3.68 -14.54
N ILE A 136 0.37 -4.36 -15.57
CA ILE A 136 1.06 -4.60 -16.85
C ILE A 136 1.44 -3.27 -17.50
N ASP A 137 0.50 -2.34 -17.60
CA ASP A 137 0.73 -1.04 -18.21
C ASP A 137 1.76 -0.22 -17.42
N ALA A 138 1.65 -0.22 -16.10
CA ALA A 138 2.57 0.51 -15.22
C ALA A 138 4.00 -0.03 -15.31
N PHE A 139 4.19 -1.36 -15.29
CA PHE A 139 5.52 -1.96 -15.43
C PHE A 139 6.13 -1.68 -16.80
N ARG A 140 5.35 -1.86 -17.89
CA ARG A 140 5.82 -1.59 -19.25
C ARG A 140 6.17 -0.11 -19.46
N SER A 141 5.34 0.80 -18.96
CA SER A 141 5.61 2.24 -19.02
C SER A 141 6.86 2.65 -18.25
N SER A 142 7.21 1.89 -17.19
CA SER A 142 8.45 2.08 -16.43
C SER A 142 9.68 1.41 -17.09
N GLY A 143 9.50 0.71 -18.22
CA GLY A 143 10.58 0.04 -18.93
C GLY A 143 10.97 -1.35 -18.39
N LEU A 144 10.10 -1.98 -17.58
CA LEU A 144 10.26 -3.36 -17.11
C LEU A 144 9.59 -4.36 -18.06
N PHE A 145 10.25 -5.51 -18.25
CA PHE A 145 9.71 -6.58 -19.07
C PHE A 145 8.66 -7.38 -18.30
N VAL A 146 7.41 -7.39 -18.81
CA VAL A 146 6.32 -8.23 -18.30
C VAL A 146 6.21 -9.45 -19.20
N GLY A 147 6.69 -10.61 -18.70
CA GLY A 147 6.74 -11.85 -19.46
C GLY A 147 5.38 -12.54 -19.57
N SER A 148 4.66 -12.64 -18.46
CA SER A 148 3.43 -13.43 -18.44
C SER A 148 2.52 -13.14 -17.25
N VAL A 149 1.30 -13.70 -17.33
CA VAL A 149 0.34 -13.80 -16.23
C VAL A 149 0.15 -15.28 -15.89
N CYS A 150 0.21 -15.62 -14.61
CA CYS A 150 -0.11 -16.94 -14.08
C CYS A 150 -1.48 -16.94 -13.42
N VAL A 151 -2.44 -17.67 -13.98
CA VAL A 151 -3.75 -17.90 -13.36
C VAL A 151 -3.64 -19.08 -12.42
N THR A 152 -3.60 -18.80 -11.12
CA THR A 152 -3.47 -19.82 -10.07
C THR A 152 -4.82 -20.38 -9.66
N GLN A 153 -4.81 -21.58 -9.04
CA GLN A 153 -6.03 -22.32 -8.65
C GLN A 153 -7.02 -22.43 -9.82
N TYR A 154 -6.48 -22.58 -11.04
CA TYR A 154 -7.28 -22.63 -12.25
C TYR A 154 -8.31 -23.77 -12.21
N GLN A 155 -9.52 -23.42 -12.59
CA GLN A 155 -10.63 -24.30 -12.92
C GLN A 155 -11.25 -23.81 -14.22
N ASP A 156 -11.84 -24.74 -14.98
CA ASP A 156 -12.46 -24.41 -16.28
C ASP A 156 -13.81 -23.69 -16.08
N VAL A 157 -13.74 -22.39 -15.77
CA VAL A 157 -14.89 -21.53 -15.52
C VAL A 157 -14.98 -20.46 -16.63
N PRO A 158 -16.17 -20.20 -17.21
CA PRO A 158 -16.32 -19.29 -18.35
C PRO A 158 -15.76 -17.88 -18.14
N VAL A 159 -15.94 -17.29 -16.94
CA VAL A 159 -15.43 -15.94 -16.63
C VAL A 159 -13.89 -15.92 -16.63
N VAL A 160 -13.26 -16.94 -16.07
CA VAL A 160 -11.77 -17.08 -16.04
C VAL A 160 -11.24 -17.23 -17.46
N ASN A 161 -11.88 -18.07 -18.29
CA ASN A 161 -11.48 -18.27 -19.68
C ASN A 161 -11.66 -17.00 -20.53
N THR A 162 -12.69 -16.20 -20.23
CA THR A 162 -12.90 -14.90 -20.89
C THR A 162 -11.75 -13.95 -20.58
N PHE A 163 -11.31 -13.89 -19.31
CA PHE A 163 -10.17 -13.09 -18.91
C PHE A 163 -8.87 -13.57 -19.58
N ILE A 164 -8.62 -14.88 -19.60
CA ILE A 164 -7.47 -15.48 -20.31
C ILE A 164 -7.48 -15.08 -21.79
N LYS A 165 -8.61 -15.20 -22.49
CA LYS A 165 -8.73 -14.77 -23.88
C LYS A 165 -8.43 -13.29 -24.06
N LYS A 166 -8.90 -12.43 -23.13
CA LYS A 166 -8.60 -10.99 -23.15
C LYS A 166 -7.09 -10.73 -23.07
N LEU A 167 -6.39 -11.39 -22.15
CA LEU A 167 -4.93 -11.26 -22.02
C LEU A 167 -4.20 -11.74 -23.26
N ASN A 168 -4.59 -12.90 -23.83
CA ASN A 168 -3.98 -13.43 -25.05
C ASN A 168 -4.19 -12.48 -26.24
N ASN A 169 -5.36 -11.85 -26.36
CA ASN A 169 -5.65 -10.85 -27.39
C ASN A 169 -4.79 -9.57 -27.24
N LEU A 170 -4.32 -9.29 -26.02
CA LEU A 170 -3.38 -8.21 -25.73
C LEU A 170 -1.89 -8.63 -25.90
N GLY A 171 -1.66 -9.83 -26.41
CA GLY A 171 -0.31 -10.37 -26.64
C GLY A 171 0.41 -10.75 -25.34
N ILE A 172 -0.33 -11.09 -24.28
CA ILE A 172 0.22 -11.48 -22.99
C ILE A 172 0.14 -13.00 -22.85
N ASN A 173 1.26 -13.65 -22.59
CA ASN A 173 1.31 -15.09 -22.34
C ASN A 173 0.59 -15.42 -21.03
N VAL A 174 -0.27 -16.42 -21.04
CA VAL A 174 -0.99 -16.87 -19.84
C VAL A 174 -0.69 -18.31 -19.57
N TYR A 175 -0.31 -18.61 -18.32
CA TYR A 175 -0.04 -19.95 -17.80
C TYR A 175 -1.04 -20.33 -16.71
N LYS A 176 -1.35 -21.62 -16.59
CA LYS A 176 -2.35 -22.14 -15.67
C LYS A 176 -1.69 -23.00 -14.60
N HIS A 177 -1.92 -22.64 -13.34
CA HIS A 177 -1.59 -23.47 -12.19
C HIS A 177 -2.86 -24.00 -11.55
N TYR A 178 -2.94 -25.28 -11.39
CA TYR A 178 -4.17 -25.98 -11.00
C TYR A 178 -4.33 -26.06 -9.48
N VAL A 179 -5.54 -26.39 -9.03
CA VAL A 179 -5.79 -26.71 -7.63
C VAL A 179 -5.12 -28.05 -7.30
N ILE A 180 -4.28 -28.06 -6.27
CA ILE A 180 -3.63 -29.26 -5.75
C ILE A 180 -4.32 -29.61 -4.43
N GLU A 181 -4.96 -30.76 -4.39
CA GLU A 181 -5.65 -31.25 -3.19
C GLU A 181 -4.64 -31.54 -2.07
N GLY A 182 -4.96 -31.05 -0.86
CA GLY A 182 -4.08 -31.20 0.31
C GLY A 182 -2.95 -30.15 0.38
N TYR A 183 -2.90 -29.18 -0.54
CA TYR A 183 -1.97 -28.05 -0.43
C TYR A 183 -2.31 -27.22 0.82
N PRO A 184 -1.32 -26.82 1.65
CA PRO A 184 0.14 -26.98 1.48
C PRO A 184 0.76 -28.18 2.20
N HIS A 185 0.01 -29.10 2.78
CA HIS A 185 0.51 -30.12 3.73
C HIS A 185 0.84 -31.47 3.12
N CYS A 186 0.22 -31.86 2.00
CA CYS A 186 0.47 -33.14 1.33
C CYS A 186 1.68 -33.07 0.40
N ILE A 187 2.91 -33.02 0.96
CA ILE A 187 4.15 -32.75 0.24
C ILE A 187 4.36 -33.71 -0.93
N ASP A 188 4.22 -35.02 -0.71
CA ASP A 188 4.43 -36.04 -1.76
C ASP A 188 3.53 -35.82 -2.97
N LYS A 189 2.28 -35.40 -2.76
CA LYS A 189 1.35 -35.08 -3.84
C LYS A 189 1.71 -33.74 -4.51
N ILE A 190 2.12 -32.74 -3.73
CA ILE A 190 2.46 -31.42 -4.25
C ILE A 190 3.70 -31.49 -5.15
N ILE A 191 4.74 -32.23 -4.73
CA ILE A 191 6.01 -32.40 -5.46
C ILE A 191 5.94 -33.64 -6.38
N SER A 192 4.86 -33.80 -7.11
CA SER A 192 4.66 -34.92 -8.05
C SER A 192 4.17 -34.43 -9.39
N GLU A 193 4.08 -35.34 -10.38
CA GLU A 193 3.50 -35.06 -11.70
C GLU A 193 2.02 -34.63 -11.63
N ASP A 194 1.26 -35.15 -10.66
CA ASP A 194 -0.13 -34.78 -10.41
C ASP A 194 -0.29 -33.48 -9.60
N GLY A 195 0.81 -33.03 -9.00
CA GLY A 195 0.89 -31.77 -8.24
C GLY A 195 1.49 -30.64 -9.08
N PHE A 196 2.71 -30.21 -8.75
CA PHE A 196 3.41 -29.15 -9.49
C PHE A 196 3.73 -29.56 -10.93
N GLY A 197 3.92 -30.84 -11.21
CA GLY A 197 4.12 -31.35 -12.57
C GLY A 197 2.96 -31.07 -13.52
N LYS A 198 1.73 -30.99 -13.01
CA LYS A 198 0.54 -30.66 -13.79
C LYS A 198 0.45 -29.17 -14.14
N ASN A 199 1.08 -28.30 -13.38
CA ASN A 199 1.09 -26.86 -13.65
C ASN A 199 1.89 -26.55 -14.92
N ASP A 200 1.44 -25.55 -15.67
CA ASP A 200 2.19 -25.07 -16.82
C ASP A 200 3.57 -24.55 -16.37
N TYR A 201 4.63 -24.98 -17.06
CA TYR A 201 5.94 -24.38 -16.87
C TYR A 201 5.99 -23.01 -17.51
N ILE A 202 6.16 -21.97 -16.70
CA ILE A 202 6.29 -20.59 -17.17
C ILE A 202 7.68 -20.41 -17.80
N LYS A 203 7.73 -20.20 -19.11
CA LYS A 203 8.99 -19.94 -19.82
C LYS A 203 9.47 -18.53 -19.53
N THR A 204 10.57 -18.42 -18.81
CA THR A 204 11.18 -17.14 -18.41
C THR A 204 12.56 -16.99 -19.02
N SER A 205 12.96 -15.75 -19.32
CA SER A 205 14.19 -15.42 -20.05
C SER A 205 15.25 -14.69 -19.21
N HIS A 206 14.86 -14.11 -18.07
CA HIS A 206 15.74 -13.30 -17.25
C HIS A 206 16.20 -14.05 -15.98
N LYS A 207 17.27 -13.55 -15.36
CA LYS A 207 17.86 -14.16 -14.15
C LYS A 207 17.02 -13.93 -12.90
N VAL A 208 16.35 -12.81 -12.81
CA VAL A 208 15.46 -12.45 -11.67
C VAL A 208 14.02 -12.46 -12.17
N VAL A 209 13.26 -13.45 -11.74
CA VAL A 209 11.85 -13.57 -12.06
C VAL A 209 11.03 -13.06 -10.88
N VAL A 210 10.51 -11.86 -11.01
CA VAL A 210 9.68 -11.21 -9.98
C VAL A 210 8.25 -11.72 -10.09
N VAL A 211 7.77 -12.40 -9.06
CA VAL A 211 6.38 -12.86 -8.97
C VAL A 211 5.59 -11.92 -8.09
N THR A 212 4.72 -11.13 -8.70
CA THR A 212 3.84 -10.17 -8.03
C THR A 212 2.36 -10.50 -8.25
N ALA A 213 1.45 -9.74 -7.62
CA ALA A 213 0.01 -10.01 -7.72
C ALA A 213 -0.82 -8.77 -7.36
N PRO A 214 -2.11 -8.69 -7.78
CA PRO A 214 -3.03 -7.63 -7.39
C PRO A 214 -3.31 -7.57 -5.89
N GLY A 215 -3.09 -8.66 -5.15
CA GLY A 215 -3.30 -8.69 -3.71
C GLY A 215 -2.90 -10.00 -3.03
N PRO A 216 -3.15 -10.12 -1.70
CA PRO A 216 -2.83 -11.32 -0.95
C PRO A 216 -3.70 -12.52 -1.39
N GLY A 217 -3.14 -13.73 -1.22
CA GLY A 217 -3.85 -14.97 -1.57
C GLY A 217 -3.86 -15.32 -3.05
N SER A 218 -3.21 -14.55 -3.92
CA SER A 218 -3.15 -14.80 -5.37
C SER A 218 -2.23 -15.95 -5.79
N GLY A 219 -1.53 -16.60 -4.85
CA GLY A 219 -0.73 -17.80 -5.11
C GLY A 219 0.72 -17.53 -5.53
N LYS A 220 1.30 -16.38 -5.22
CA LYS A 220 2.69 -16.02 -5.57
C LYS A 220 3.72 -17.08 -5.15
N MET A 221 3.71 -17.44 -3.85
CA MET A 221 4.64 -18.45 -3.31
C MET A 221 4.47 -19.80 -4.03
N ALA A 222 3.23 -20.28 -4.19
CA ALA A 222 2.96 -21.53 -4.91
C ALA A 222 3.44 -21.48 -6.37
N THR A 223 3.34 -20.33 -7.03
CA THR A 223 3.89 -20.11 -8.37
C THR A 223 5.39 -20.24 -8.36
N CYS A 224 6.10 -19.57 -7.43
CA CYS A 224 7.55 -19.70 -7.29
C CYS A 224 7.98 -21.14 -7.06
N LEU A 225 7.35 -21.84 -6.10
CA LEU A 225 7.70 -23.23 -5.77
C LEU A 225 7.44 -24.20 -6.93
N SER A 226 6.33 -24.02 -7.65
CA SER A 226 6.03 -24.79 -8.86
C SER A 226 7.09 -24.59 -9.95
N GLN A 227 7.53 -23.33 -10.12
CA GLN A 227 8.62 -23.02 -11.08
C GLN A 227 9.93 -23.66 -10.64
N LEU A 228 10.28 -23.63 -9.36
CA LEU A 228 11.50 -24.31 -8.85
C LEU A 228 11.46 -25.81 -9.06
N TYR A 229 10.29 -26.44 -8.94
CA TYR A 229 10.10 -27.84 -9.27
C TYR A 229 10.43 -28.13 -10.74
N HIS A 230 9.88 -27.32 -11.67
CA HIS A 230 10.12 -27.47 -13.10
C HIS A 230 11.58 -27.16 -13.48
N GLU A 231 12.17 -26.09 -12.91
CA GLU A 231 13.57 -25.73 -13.17
C GLU A 231 14.52 -26.85 -12.73
N ASN A 232 14.33 -27.37 -11.52
CA ASN A 232 15.11 -28.50 -11.01
C ASN A 232 15.01 -29.72 -11.92
N LYS A 233 13.79 -30.04 -12.36
CA LYS A 233 13.53 -31.14 -13.28
C LYS A 233 14.22 -30.95 -14.64
N ASN A 234 14.35 -29.71 -15.09
CA ASN A 234 15.06 -29.33 -16.32
C ASN A 234 16.58 -29.16 -16.13
N GLY A 235 17.12 -29.42 -14.93
CA GLY A 235 18.54 -29.28 -14.61
C GLY A 235 19.02 -27.83 -14.47
N ILE A 236 18.10 -26.87 -14.37
CA ILE A 236 18.39 -25.45 -14.20
C ILE A 236 18.52 -25.13 -12.71
N LYS A 237 19.62 -24.51 -12.32
CA LYS A 237 19.82 -24.07 -10.93
C LYS A 237 19.03 -22.77 -10.69
N ALA A 238 18.00 -22.87 -9.88
CA ALA A 238 17.18 -21.73 -9.52
C ALA A 238 17.01 -21.65 -8.01
N GLY A 239 16.81 -20.46 -7.48
CA GLY A 239 16.55 -20.20 -6.06
C GLY A 239 15.26 -19.42 -5.85
N TYR A 240 14.89 -19.30 -4.59
CA TYR A 240 13.76 -18.51 -4.14
C TYR A 240 14.24 -17.40 -3.21
N ALA A 241 13.61 -16.25 -3.29
CA ALA A 241 13.69 -15.25 -2.25
C ALA A 241 12.36 -14.51 -2.11
N LYS A 242 12.08 -14.05 -0.88
CA LYS A 242 10.93 -13.21 -0.60
C LYS A 242 11.39 -11.77 -0.39
N TYR A 243 10.87 -10.85 -1.18
CA TYR A 243 11.11 -9.42 -0.99
C TYR A 243 10.24 -8.90 0.15
N GLU A 244 10.86 -8.34 1.16
CA GLU A 244 10.15 -7.80 2.32
C GLU A 244 10.66 -6.41 2.69
N THR A 245 9.77 -5.63 3.29
CA THR A 245 10.08 -4.35 3.92
C THR A 245 9.72 -4.41 5.40
N PHE A 246 8.60 -5.05 5.73
CA PHE A 246 8.10 -5.25 7.07
C PHE A 246 7.77 -6.73 7.32
N PRO A 247 7.84 -7.18 8.59
CA PRO A 247 8.43 -6.47 9.73
C PRO A 247 9.91 -6.20 9.49
N ILE A 248 10.48 -5.19 10.16
CA ILE A 248 11.92 -4.91 10.08
C ILE A 248 12.66 -5.87 11.00
N TRP A 249 13.50 -6.72 10.42
CA TRP A 249 14.07 -7.90 11.09
C TRP A 249 15.02 -7.59 12.23
N ASN A 250 15.81 -6.52 12.11
CA ASN A 250 16.86 -6.12 13.04
C ASN A 250 16.41 -5.10 14.08
N LEU A 251 15.10 -4.83 14.18
CA LEU A 251 14.50 -4.05 15.25
C LEU A 251 13.89 -4.97 16.31
N ASP A 252 13.61 -4.41 17.48
CA ASP A 252 12.97 -5.15 18.55
C ASP A 252 11.52 -5.52 18.19
N LEU A 253 11.02 -6.61 18.78
CA LEU A 253 9.66 -7.07 18.60
C LEU A 253 8.61 -5.98 18.93
N LYS A 254 8.90 -5.16 19.95
CA LYS A 254 8.03 -4.08 20.43
C LYS A 254 8.42 -2.71 19.90
N ASP A 255 9.27 -2.66 18.89
CA ASP A 255 9.63 -1.41 18.24
C ASP A 255 8.38 -0.78 17.60
N PRO A 256 8.13 0.53 17.78
CA PRO A 256 6.95 1.21 17.23
C PRO A 256 6.76 0.99 15.73
N ILE A 257 7.84 0.88 14.95
CA ILE A 257 7.80 0.63 13.51
C ILE A 257 7.18 -0.75 13.22
N ASN A 258 7.62 -1.80 13.92
CA ASN A 258 7.08 -3.14 13.78
C ASN A 258 5.63 -3.24 14.29
N ILE A 259 5.30 -2.55 15.37
CA ILE A 259 3.93 -2.46 15.90
C ILE A 259 3.00 -1.72 14.92
N ALA A 260 3.47 -0.68 14.24
CA ALA A 260 2.68 0.03 13.23
C ALA A 260 2.34 -0.88 12.02
N TYR A 261 3.24 -1.78 11.64
CA TYR A 261 2.94 -2.78 10.61
C TYR A 261 1.89 -3.79 11.10
N GLU A 262 1.97 -4.26 12.33
CA GLU A 262 0.96 -5.15 12.92
C GLU A 262 -0.42 -4.48 13.02
N ALA A 263 -0.46 -3.17 13.32
CA ALA A 263 -1.68 -2.38 13.26
C ALA A 263 -2.22 -2.23 11.82
N ALA A 264 -1.34 -2.14 10.82
CA ALA A 264 -1.73 -2.05 9.42
C ALA A 264 -2.30 -3.36 8.85
N THR A 265 -2.00 -4.50 9.47
CA THR A 265 -2.43 -5.85 9.08
C THR A 265 -3.37 -6.50 10.12
N ALA A 266 -4.00 -5.68 10.95
CA ALA A 266 -4.86 -6.16 12.04
C ALA A 266 -6.04 -7.03 11.56
N ASP A 267 -6.57 -6.75 10.37
CA ASP A 267 -7.62 -7.51 9.69
C ASP A 267 -7.16 -8.87 9.15
N LEU A 268 -5.86 -9.03 8.90
CA LEU A 268 -5.23 -10.28 8.42
C LEU A 268 -4.78 -11.19 9.57
N ALA A 269 -4.91 -10.76 10.82
CA ALA A 269 -4.42 -11.44 12.00
C ALA A 269 -2.91 -11.73 11.99
N ASP A 270 -2.13 -10.94 11.24
CA ASP A 270 -0.67 -11.01 11.27
C ASP A 270 -0.16 -10.51 12.62
N VAL A 271 0.74 -11.27 13.22
CA VAL A 271 1.37 -10.96 14.50
C VAL A 271 2.88 -11.09 14.34
N ASN A 272 3.59 -10.07 14.79
CA ASN A 272 5.05 -10.12 14.82
C ASN A 272 5.52 -11.08 15.92
N MET A 273 6.53 -11.87 15.60
CA MET A 273 7.15 -12.78 16.55
C MET A 273 8.66 -12.92 16.30
N ILE A 274 9.38 -13.38 17.29
CA ILE A 274 10.77 -13.77 17.10
C ILE A 274 10.82 -15.03 16.25
N ASP A 275 11.68 -15.04 15.23
CA ASP A 275 11.93 -16.22 14.40
C ASP A 275 12.74 -17.25 15.23
N PRO A 276 12.11 -18.36 15.69
CA PRO A 276 12.78 -19.33 16.54
C PRO A 276 13.83 -20.16 15.77
N TYR A 277 13.65 -20.33 14.47
CA TYR A 277 14.60 -21.06 13.62
C TYR A 277 15.87 -20.27 13.43
N HIS A 278 15.75 -18.95 13.18
CA HIS A 278 16.89 -18.05 13.02
C HIS A 278 17.67 -17.93 14.34
N LEU A 279 16.95 -17.77 15.44
CA LEU A 279 17.57 -17.73 16.77
C LEU A 279 18.32 -19.02 17.09
N ASN A 280 17.71 -20.19 16.83
CA ASN A 280 18.34 -21.48 17.14
C ASN A 280 19.56 -21.78 16.27
N HIS A 281 19.56 -21.37 15.00
CA HIS A 281 20.65 -21.66 14.08
C HIS A 281 21.80 -20.64 14.18
N TYR A 282 21.48 -19.35 14.28
CA TYR A 282 22.44 -18.26 14.21
C TYR A 282 22.73 -17.55 15.55
N GLY A 283 21.94 -17.84 16.58
CA GLY A 283 22.02 -17.14 17.88
C GLY A 283 21.60 -15.66 17.79
N LYS A 284 20.88 -15.25 16.75
CA LYS A 284 20.47 -13.87 16.50
C LYS A 284 18.96 -13.72 16.63
N LEU A 285 18.54 -12.70 17.37
CA LEU A 285 17.14 -12.30 17.42
C LEU A 285 16.75 -11.59 16.10
N THR A 286 15.69 -12.06 15.48
CA THR A 286 15.10 -11.44 14.30
C THR A 286 13.58 -11.49 14.42
N VAL A 287 12.92 -10.43 13.96
CA VAL A 287 11.46 -10.33 13.95
C VAL A 287 10.95 -10.80 12.60
N ASN A 288 9.93 -11.66 12.62
CA ASN A 288 9.22 -12.12 11.43
C ASN A 288 7.73 -12.24 11.77
N TYR A 289 6.83 -12.56 10.83
CA TYR A 289 5.45 -12.80 11.21
C TYR A 289 5.11 -14.27 11.43
N ASN A 290 4.09 -14.46 12.27
CA ASN A 290 3.60 -15.79 12.62
C ASN A 290 3.38 -16.68 11.39
N ARG A 291 2.77 -16.19 10.33
CA ARG A 291 2.48 -17.01 9.12
C ARG A 291 3.72 -17.57 8.45
N ASP A 292 4.80 -16.79 8.37
CA ASP A 292 6.04 -17.25 7.75
C ASP A 292 6.77 -18.24 8.66
N VAL A 293 6.72 -18.01 9.97
CA VAL A 293 7.30 -18.93 10.96
C VAL A 293 6.54 -20.27 11.02
N GLU A 294 5.21 -20.22 11.03
CA GLU A 294 4.35 -21.42 11.11
C GLU A 294 4.44 -22.27 9.85
N ILE A 295 4.54 -21.66 8.66
CA ILE A 295 4.61 -22.41 7.40
C ILE A 295 6.02 -22.92 7.08
N PHE A 296 7.06 -22.42 7.75
CA PHE A 296 8.45 -22.75 7.43
C PHE A 296 8.78 -24.25 7.44
N PRO A 297 8.31 -25.09 8.41
CA PRO A 297 8.54 -26.53 8.38
C PRO A 297 8.02 -27.22 7.10
N VAL A 298 6.86 -26.75 6.62
CA VAL A 298 6.25 -27.23 5.38
C VAL A 298 7.12 -26.84 4.17
N LEU A 299 7.54 -25.57 4.11
CA LEU A 299 8.43 -25.07 3.06
C LEU A 299 9.79 -25.78 3.07
N LYS A 300 10.37 -25.99 4.25
CA LYS A 300 11.60 -26.75 4.43
C LYS A 300 11.48 -28.16 3.82
N SER A 301 10.36 -28.83 4.05
CA SER A 301 10.07 -30.14 3.45
C SER A 301 9.92 -30.05 1.93
N MET A 302 9.22 -29.05 1.39
CA MET A 302 9.10 -28.84 -0.05
C MET A 302 10.45 -28.58 -0.71
N PHE A 303 11.27 -27.67 -0.16
CA PHE A 303 12.62 -27.41 -0.67
C PHE A 303 13.50 -28.64 -0.60
N THR A 304 13.40 -29.42 0.48
CA THR A 304 14.15 -30.68 0.59
C THR A 304 13.71 -31.69 -0.48
N ALA A 305 12.43 -31.81 -0.78
CA ALA A 305 11.93 -32.68 -1.84
C ALA A 305 12.37 -32.20 -3.25
N ILE A 306 12.46 -30.88 -3.48
CA ILE A 306 12.91 -30.33 -4.77
C ILE A 306 14.42 -30.46 -4.96
N TYR A 307 15.23 -30.11 -3.94
CA TYR A 307 16.69 -29.96 -4.09
C TYR A 307 17.52 -31.09 -3.42
N GLY A 308 16.88 -32.03 -2.72
CA GLY A 308 17.57 -33.01 -1.86
C GLY A 308 17.94 -32.48 -0.47
N LYS A 309 18.08 -31.16 -0.31
CA LYS A 309 18.26 -30.47 0.97
C LYS A 309 17.62 -29.08 0.93
N CYS A 310 17.16 -28.59 2.06
CA CYS A 310 16.68 -27.21 2.15
C CYS A 310 17.88 -26.23 2.11
N PRO A 311 17.87 -25.21 1.25
CA PRO A 311 18.93 -24.21 1.23
C PRO A 311 18.76 -23.11 2.31
N TYR A 312 17.70 -23.14 3.09
CA TYR A 312 17.37 -22.15 4.11
C TYR A 312 17.27 -22.79 5.50
N GLU A 313 17.78 -22.13 6.51
CA GLU A 313 17.71 -22.59 7.90
C GLU A 313 16.56 -21.91 8.67
N SER A 314 16.02 -20.81 8.16
CA SER A 314 14.92 -20.07 8.78
C SER A 314 14.03 -19.37 7.74
N PRO A 315 12.79 -18.96 8.10
CA PRO A 315 11.99 -18.08 7.24
C PRO A 315 12.68 -16.75 6.94
N THR A 316 13.46 -16.20 7.86
CA THR A 316 14.26 -14.99 7.64
C THR A 316 15.32 -15.20 6.54
N ASP A 317 15.93 -16.39 6.46
CA ASP A 317 16.88 -16.69 5.37
C ASP A 317 16.25 -16.72 3.98
N MET A 318 14.95 -17.01 3.90
CA MET A 318 14.24 -16.99 2.61
C MET A 318 14.03 -15.57 2.08
N GLY A 319 14.08 -14.57 2.96
CA GLY A 319 13.78 -13.20 2.61
C GLY A 319 14.99 -12.35 2.23
N VAL A 320 14.70 -11.17 1.68
CA VAL A 320 15.65 -10.04 1.53
C VAL A 320 14.96 -8.80 2.07
N ASN A 321 15.49 -8.25 3.18
CA ASN A 321 14.95 -7.06 3.84
C ASN A 321 16.10 -6.22 4.41
N MET A 322 16.38 -5.10 3.77
CA MET A 322 17.46 -4.18 4.15
C MET A 322 16.92 -2.88 4.78
N ALA A 323 15.62 -2.78 5.02
CA ALA A 323 14.99 -1.55 5.49
C ALA A 323 15.58 -1.04 6.81
N GLY A 324 15.80 -1.92 7.79
CA GLY A 324 16.32 -1.52 9.07
C GLY A 324 17.78 -0.99 9.05
N PHE A 325 18.52 -1.25 7.97
CA PHE A 325 19.89 -0.72 7.80
C PHE A 325 19.91 0.67 7.16
N ALA A 326 18.77 1.16 6.70
CA ALA A 326 18.61 2.46 6.06
C ALA A 326 17.89 3.48 6.96
N ILE A 327 17.52 3.10 8.19
CA ILE A 327 16.97 4.03 9.19
C ILE A 327 18.11 4.92 9.69
N SER A 328 17.99 6.23 9.45
CA SER A 328 18.99 7.23 9.86
C SER A 328 18.61 7.99 11.13
N ASP A 329 17.32 8.03 11.48
CA ASP A 329 16.77 8.67 12.68
C ASP A 329 15.65 7.82 13.26
N HIS A 330 15.98 7.03 14.29
CA HIS A 330 15.02 6.15 14.96
C HIS A 330 13.93 6.91 15.68
N GLU A 331 14.25 8.03 16.35
CA GLU A 331 13.29 8.80 17.11
C GLU A 331 12.18 9.36 16.18
N ALA A 332 12.56 9.94 15.03
CA ALA A 332 11.60 10.43 14.06
C ALA A 332 10.77 9.31 13.43
N SER A 333 11.34 8.11 13.21
CA SER A 333 10.60 6.94 12.74
C SER A 333 9.61 6.41 13.79
N ASP A 334 9.99 6.44 15.07
CA ASP A 334 9.13 6.07 16.20
C ASP A 334 7.94 7.01 16.33
N GLU A 335 8.17 8.31 16.25
CA GLU A 335 7.10 9.32 16.29
C GLU A 335 6.13 9.14 15.11
N ALA A 336 6.65 8.96 13.91
CA ALA A 336 5.87 8.70 12.71
C ALA A 336 5.03 7.40 12.83
N SER A 337 5.64 6.35 13.37
CA SER A 337 4.99 5.06 13.60
C SER A 337 3.87 5.13 14.63
N LYS A 338 4.09 5.83 15.74
CA LYS A 338 3.05 6.09 16.76
C LYS A 338 1.88 6.88 16.16
N ALA A 339 2.17 7.90 15.35
CA ALA A 339 1.14 8.66 14.65
C ALA A 339 0.36 7.79 13.64
N GLU A 340 1.03 6.88 12.92
CA GLU A 340 0.38 5.94 12.00
C GLU A 340 -0.53 4.94 12.74
N ILE A 341 -0.14 4.43 13.91
CA ILE A 341 -0.98 3.53 14.70
C ILE A 341 -2.29 4.21 15.11
N VAL A 342 -2.22 5.46 15.60
CA VAL A 342 -3.44 6.24 15.95
C VAL A 342 -4.27 6.55 14.69
N ARG A 343 -3.63 6.83 13.55
CA ARG A 343 -4.34 7.00 12.27
C ARG A 343 -5.10 5.73 11.88
N ARG A 344 -4.46 4.55 12.02
CA ARG A 344 -5.09 3.24 11.75
C ARG A 344 -6.28 2.96 12.66
N TYR A 345 -6.18 3.35 13.93
CA TYR A 345 -7.31 3.25 14.85
C TYR A 345 -8.54 4.00 14.31
N TYR A 346 -8.40 5.26 13.92
CA TYR A 346 -9.50 6.04 13.38
C TYR A 346 -10.02 5.52 12.04
N GLU A 347 -9.13 5.10 11.15
CA GLU A 347 -9.51 4.47 9.87
C GLU A 347 -10.35 3.21 10.10
N THR A 348 -9.88 2.32 11.00
CA THR A 348 -10.57 1.07 11.34
C THR A 348 -11.92 1.35 12.00
N LYS A 349 -12.04 2.38 12.83
CA LYS A 349 -13.30 2.83 13.43
C LYS A 349 -14.32 3.26 12.37
N VAL A 350 -13.89 3.98 11.34
CA VAL A 350 -14.72 4.35 10.18
C VAL A 350 -15.10 3.12 9.35
N LEU A 351 -14.15 2.21 9.09
CA LEU A 351 -14.41 0.97 8.36
C LEU A 351 -15.40 0.07 9.11
N LEU A 352 -15.30 -0.02 10.44
CA LEU A 352 -16.23 -0.77 11.28
C LEU A 352 -17.65 -0.19 11.18
N ARG A 353 -17.80 1.12 11.31
CA ARG A 353 -19.09 1.80 11.15
C ARG A 353 -19.72 1.54 9.78
N ASN A 354 -18.91 1.39 8.75
CA ASN A 354 -19.35 1.09 7.38
C ASN A 354 -19.54 -0.42 7.12
N GLY A 355 -19.35 -1.30 8.12
CA GLY A 355 -19.47 -2.75 8.00
C GLY A 355 -18.39 -3.40 7.12
N LYS A 356 -17.21 -2.76 6.98
CA LYS A 356 -16.10 -3.21 6.12
C LYS A 356 -14.97 -3.90 6.88
N THR A 357 -15.01 -3.91 8.20
CA THR A 357 -14.05 -4.61 9.07
C THR A 357 -14.77 -5.15 10.30
N THR A 358 -14.04 -5.76 11.22
CA THR A 358 -14.55 -6.43 12.42
C THR A 358 -14.19 -5.66 13.69
N GLU A 359 -14.96 -5.86 14.77
CA GLU A 359 -14.61 -5.33 16.09
C GLU A 359 -13.27 -5.87 16.58
N ASN A 360 -12.95 -7.13 16.27
CA ASN A 360 -11.66 -7.73 16.64
C ASN A 360 -10.46 -6.97 16.09
N ALA A 361 -10.53 -6.48 14.84
CA ALA A 361 -9.47 -5.66 14.24
C ALA A 361 -9.29 -4.34 15.01
N LEU A 362 -10.38 -3.69 15.40
CA LEU A 362 -10.34 -2.45 16.18
C LEU A 362 -9.76 -2.69 17.59
N GLU A 363 -10.21 -3.74 18.27
CA GLU A 363 -9.69 -4.08 19.60
C GLU A 363 -8.20 -4.46 19.56
N LYS A 364 -7.75 -5.17 18.53
CA LYS A 364 -6.32 -5.44 18.34
C LYS A 364 -5.52 -4.13 18.25
N ILE A 365 -5.95 -3.17 17.45
CA ILE A 365 -5.25 -1.88 17.34
C ILE A 365 -5.24 -1.14 18.68
N LYS A 366 -6.33 -1.17 19.47
CA LYS A 366 -6.35 -0.58 20.82
C LYS A 366 -5.30 -1.22 21.74
N LEU A 367 -5.17 -2.54 21.71
CA LEU A 367 -4.16 -3.24 22.51
C LEU A 367 -2.73 -2.84 22.08
N LEU A 368 -2.49 -2.67 20.78
CA LEU A 368 -1.21 -2.19 20.27
C LEU A 368 -0.94 -0.74 20.71
N MET A 369 -1.95 0.14 20.67
CA MET A 369 -1.84 1.50 21.20
C MET A 369 -1.49 1.49 22.69
N GLN A 370 -2.19 0.68 23.50
CA GLN A 370 -1.91 0.56 24.94
C GLN A 370 -0.48 0.08 25.22
N SER A 371 0.06 -0.87 24.42
CA SER A 371 1.43 -1.37 24.58
C SER A 371 2.50 -0.29 24.41
N LEU A 372 2.17 0.80 23.70
CA LEU A 372 3.04 1.97 23.46
C LEU A 372 2.61 3.20 24.29
N ASN A 373 1.71 3.04 25.26
CA ASN A 373 1.10 4.13 26.05
C ASN A 373 0.42 5.22 25.18
N LEU A 374 -0.15 4.83 24.04
CA LEU A 374 -0.89 5.71 23.13
C LEU A 374 -2.39 5.68 23.48
N ASN A 375 -3.04 6.80 23.24
CA ASN A 375 -4.49 6.95 23.32
C ASN A 375 -5.04 7.66 22.08
N GLU A 376 -6.35 7.87 22.02
CA GLU A 376 -7.00 8.52 20.88
C GLU A 376 -6.50 9.97 20.65
N GLU A 377 -6.01 10.63 21.71
CA GLU A 377 -5.57 12.03 21.70
C GLU A 377 -4.07 12.20 21.49
N SER A 378 -3.33 11.09 21.35
CA SER A 378 -1.89 11.11 21.10
C SER A 378 -1.50 11.76 19.76
N ARG A 379 -2.48 12.02 18.90
CA ARG A 379 -2.31 12.84 17.70
C ARG A 379 -2.80 14.26 17.98
N HIS A 380 -1.95 15.28 17.84
CA HIS A 380 -2.22 16.67 18.21
C HIS A 380 -3.47 17.27 17.56
N CYS A 381 -3.74 16.92 16.28
CA CYS A 381 -4.92 17.41 15.59
C CYS A 381 -6.26 16.90 16.17
N VAL A 382 -6.25 15.83 16.98
CA VAL A 382 -7.46 15.26 17.58
C VAL A 382 -8.08 16.24 18.60
N LEU A 383 -7.26 16.71 19.54
CA LEU A 383 -7.72 17.66 20.57
C LEU A 383 -8.25 18.95 19.94
N SER A 384 -7.56 19.50 18.95
CA SER A 384 -7.97 20.71 18.25
C SER A 384 -9.28 20.54 17.50
N ALA A 385 -9.50 19.37 16.84
CA ALA A 385 -10.75 19.06 16.17
C ALA A 385 -11.92 18.89 17.16
N ARG A 386 -11.70 18.19 18.29
CA ARG A 386 -12.71 18.01 19.36
C ARG A 386 -13.11 19.36 19.98
N LYS A 387 -12.12 20.15 20.38
CA LYS A 387 -12.36 21.49 20.94
C LYS A 387 -13.17 22.36 19.96
N LYS A 388 -12.81 22.38 18.69
CA LYS A 388 -13.54 23.13 17.66
C LYS A 388 -14.99 22.65 17.52
N LYS A 389 -15.25 21.34 17.63
CA LYS A 389 -16.59 20.78 17.60
C LYS A 389 -17.39 21.19 18.82
N GLU A 390 -16.81 21.14 20.02
CA GLU A 390 -17.43 21.57 21.26
C GLU A 390 -17.78 23.06 21.22
N ASP A 391 -16.86 23.93 20.83
CA ASP A 391 -17.04 25.39 20.75
C ASP A 391 -18.11 25.79 19.74
N THR A 392 -18.34 25.02 18.70
CA THR A 392 -19.18 25.42 17.55
C THR A 392 -20.48 24.62 17.44
N GLY A 393 -20.58 23.45 18.11
CA GLY A 393 -21.71 22.53 18.01
C GLY A 393 -21.90 21.92 16.63
N THR A 394 -20.88 22.02 15.73
CA THR A 394 -20.95 21.53 14.35
C THR A 394 -19.78 20.60 14.03
N GLU A 395 -19.95 19.78 12.97
CA GLU A 395 -18.88 18.93 12.48
C GLU A 395 -17.63 19.76 12.17
N SER A 396 -16.51 19.36 12.77
CA SER A 396 -15.26 20.12 12.74
C SER A 396 -14.09 19.25 12.34
N MET A 397 -13.02 19.88 11.89
CA MET A 397 -11.75 19.27 11.54
C MET A 397 -10.59 20.10 12.04
N ALA A 398 -9.44 19.45 12.21
CA ALA A 398 -8.15 20.10 12.42
C ALA A 398 -7.09 19.49 11.49
N LEU A 399 -6.13 20.31 11.10
CA LEU A 399 -4.96 19.97 10.30
C LEU A 399 -3.73 20.54 11.01
N GLU A 400 -2.72 19.70 11.17
CA GLU A 400 -1.40 20.10 11.66
C GLU A 400 -0.46 20.23 10.46
N LEU A 401 0.05 21.44 10.27
CA LEU A 401 1.06 21.74 9.25
C LEU A 401 2.44 21.21 9.67
N SER A 402 3.38 21.19 8.74
CA SER A 402 4.74 20.69 8.99
C SER A 402 5.53 21.47 10.05
N ASP A 403 5.18 22.73 10.28
CA ASP A 403 5.75 23.60 11.32
C ASP A 403 5.06 23.46 12.71
N GLY A 404 4.12 22.50 12.84
CA GLY A 404 3.31 22.28 14.04
C GLY A 404 2.11 23.24 14.16
N THR A 405 1.90 24.16 13.23
CA THR A 405 0.77 25.08 13.27
C THR A 405 -0.54 24.32 13.08
N MET A 406 -1.51 24.59 13.99
CA MET A 406 -2.79 23.92 13.98
C MET A 406 -3.86 24.79 13.29
N ILE A 407 -4.36 24.33 12.16
CA ILE A 407 -5.47 24.95 11.44
C ILE A 407 -6.75 24.18 11.72
N THR A 408 -7.84 24.92 12.04
CA THR A 408 -9.14 24.31 12.31
C THR A 408 -10.22 24.83 11.37
N ALA A 409 -11.23 24.01 11.13
CA ALA A 409 -12.41 24.42 10.38
C ALA A 409 -13.67 23.69 10.89
N LYS A 410 -14.84 24.25 10.54
CA LYS A 410 -16.14 23.68 10.82
C LYS A 410 -17.02 23.63 9.58
N THR A 411 -18.01 22.77 9.59
CA THR A 411 -19.06 22.75 8.58
C THR A 411 -19.89 24.04 8.67
N SER A 412 -20.10 24.67 7.53
CA SER A 412 -20.90 25.88 7.37
C SER A 412 -22.15 25.63 6.53
N LYS A 413 -22.90 26.67 6.19
CA LYS A 413 -24.04 26.57 5.25
C LYS A 413 -23.57 26.24 3.82
N LEU A 414 -22.36 26.69 3.41
CA LEU A 414 -21.86 26.58 2.04
C LEU A 414 -20.83 25.46 1.88
N LEU A 415 -20.03 25.17 2.92
CA LEU A 415 -18.88 24.30 2.85
C LEU A 415 -18.94 23.21 3.92
N LEU A 416 -18.50 22.01 3.58
CA LEU A 416 -18.17 20.97 4.56
C LEU A 416 -16.86 21.34 5.29
N ALA A 417 -16.67 20.81 6.51
CA ALA A 417 -15.47 21.05 7.31
C ALA A 417 -14.15 20.76 6.55
N PRO A 418 -14.01 19.66 5.76
CA PRO A 418 -12.81 19.42 4.95
C PRO A 418 -12.52 20.54 3.94
N SER A 419 -13.56 21.03 3.27
CA SER A 419 -13.47 22.08 2.26
C SER A 419 -13.04 23.42 2.87
N ALA A 420 -13.65 23.75 4.02
CA ALA A 420 -13.28 24.95 4.77
C ALA A 420 -11.85 24.84 5.32
N LEU A 421 -11.42 23.65 5.76
CA LEU A 421 -10.10 23.40 6.31
C LEU A 421 -8.99 23.67 5.27
N ILE A 422 -9.16 23.15 4.04
CA ILE A 422 -8.20 23.41 2.95
C ILE A 422 -8.10 24.90 2.65
N LEU A 423 -9.23 25.59 2.53
CA LEU A 423 -9.20 27.05 2.27
C LEU A 423 -8.52 27.82 3.40
N ASN A 424 -8.79 27.49 4.68
CA ASN A 424 -8.14 28.10 5.81
C ASN A 424 -6.62 27.84 5.81
N ALA A 425 -6.20 26.60 5.53
CA ALA A 425 -4.80 26.25 5.44
C ALA A 425 -4.08 26.98 4.30
N LEU A 426 -4.70 27.04 3.13
CA LEU A 426 -4.14 27.77 1.99
C LEU A 426 -4.04 29.28 2.25
N LYS A 427 -5.04 29.87 2.95
CA LYS A 427 -4.95 31.29 3.39
C LYS A 427 -3.78 31.51 4.33
N TYR A 428 -3.64 30.66 5.35
CA TYR A 428 -2.53 30.75 6.30
C TYR A 428 -1.19 30.67 5.60
N LEU A 429 -0.97 29.65 4.75
CA LEU A 429 0.27 29.46 3.99
C LEU A 429 0.57 30.61 3.00
N ALA A 430 -0.46 31.25 2.48
CA ALA A 430 -0.35 32.38 1.56
C ALA A 430 -0.28 33.73 2.26
N GLY A 431 -0.39 33.78 3.60
CA GLY A 431 -0.43 35.05 4.35
C GLY A 431 -1.67 35.90 4.04
N ILE A 432 -2.79 35.25 3.68
CA ILE A 432 -4.05 35.95 3.33
C ILE A 432 -4.93 36.03 4.60
N PRO A 433 -5.39 37.22 4.99
CA PRO A 433 -6.27 37.43 6.13
C PRO A 433 -7.56 36.61 6.05
N ASP A 434 -8.06 36.13 7.21
CA ASP A 434 -9.23 35.27 7.29
C ASP A 434 -10.54 35.91 6.80
N ASP A 435 -10.66 37.23 6.88
CA ASP A 435 -11.81 37.99 6.42
C ASP A 435 -11.92 38.14 4.90
N ILE A 436 -10.85 37.84 4.17
CA ILE A 436 -10.85 37.90 2.70
C ILE A 436 -11.35 36.57 2.12
N PRO A 437 -12.49 36.56 1.40
CA PRO A 437 -13.00 35.32 0.79
C PRO A 437 -12.17 34.99 -0.48
N LEU A 438 -11.71 33.71 -0.57
CA LEU A 438 -11.04 33.20 -1.78
C LEU A 438 -12.04 32.82 -2.89
N LEU A 439 -13.25 32.47 -2.51
CA LEU A 439 -14.34 32.09 -3.42
C LEU A 439 -15.49 33.07 -3.25
N SER A 440 -15.92 33.65 -4.36
CA SER A 440 -17.10 34.51 -4.37
C SER A 440 -18.39 33.69 -4.38
N VAL A 441 -19.49 34.27 -3.88
CA VAL A 441 -20.82 33.67 -3.97
C VAL A 441 -21.22 33.39 -5.40
N GLN A 442 -20.83 34.27 -6.33
CA GLN A 442 -21.05 34.11 -7.77
C GLN A 442 -20.43 32.85 -8.39
N ILE A 443 -19.43 32.25 -7.74
CA ILE A 443 -18.80 30.99 -8.16
C ILE A 443 -19.42 29.81 -7.39
N ILE A 444 -19.69 29.98 -6.09
CA ILE A 444 -20.23 28.92 -5.25
C ILE A 444 -21.69 28.55 -5.67
N GLU A 445 -22.52 29.56 -5.93
CA GLU A 445 -23.94 29.33 -6.25
C GLU A 445 -24.14 28.48 -7.54
N PRO A 446 -23.50 28.75 -8.68
CA PRO A 446 -23.63 27.92 -9.85
C PRO A 446 -23.18 26.46 -9.62
N VAL A 447 -22.12 26.23 -8.86
CA VAL A 447 -21.64 24.87 -8.51
C VAL A 447 -22.67 24.16 -7.63
N SER A 448 -23.22 24.86 -6.63
CA SER A 448 -24.27 24.33 -5.76
C SER A 448 -25.56 24.04 -6.55
N ASN A 449 -25.96 24.92 -7.46
CA ASN A 449 -27.12 24.72 -8.32
C ASN A 449 -26.98 23.51 -9.27
N LEU A 450 -25.82 23.37 -9.90
CA LEU A 450 -25.50 22.20 -10.71
C LEU A 450 -25.64 20.92 -9.88
N LYS A 451 -25.05 20.91 -8.68
CA LYS A 451 -25.07 19.78 -7.77
C LYS A 451 -26.47 19.38 -7.35
N ILE A 452 -27.32 20.34 -6.97
CA ILE A 452 -28.67 20.10 -6.45
C ILE A 452 -29.67 19.88 -7.58
N ASN A 453 -29.76 20.83 -8.50
CA ASN A 453 -30.86 20.90 -9.45
C ASN A 453 -30.63 20.04 -10.71
N VAL A 454 -29.38 19.78 -11.09
CA VAL A 454 -29.05 19.00 -12.28
C VAL A 454 -28.62 17.57 -11.90
N LEU A 455 -27.67 17.46 -10.94
CA LEU A 455 -27.14 16.15 -10.53
C LEU A 455 -27.98 15.45 -9.45
N GLY A 456 -28.98 16.11 -8.88
CA GLY A 456 -29.93 15.54 -7.92
C GLY A 456 -29.30 15.21 -6.56
N ASN A 457 -28.19 15.84 -6.17
CA ASN A 457 -27.61 15.68 -4.84
C ASN A 457 -28.50 16.39 -3.82
N ARG A 458 -28.57 15.85 -2.59
CA ARG A 458 -29.37 16.44 -1.50
C ARG A 458 -28.58 17.40 -0.60
N ASN A 459 -27.26 17.38 -0.68
CA ASN A 459 -26.39 18.21 0.15
C ASN A 459 -25.90 19.45 -0.61
N PRO A 460 -26.33 20.67 -0.24
CA PRO A 460 -25.92 21.90 -0.93
C PRO A 460 -24.48 22.30 -0.63
N ARG A 461 -23.88 21.78 0.45
CA ARG A 461 -22.52 22.14 0.84
C ARG A 461 -21.52 21.58 -0.13
N LEU A 462 -20.51 22.36 -0.49
CA LEU A 462 -19.46 21.94 -1.40
C LEU A 462 -18.48 21.00 -0.72
N HIS A 463 -18.14 19.92 -1.41
CA HIS A 463 -17.06 18.99 -1.09
C HIS A 463 -15.71 19.54 -1.56
N VAL A 464 -14.62 18.90 -1.13
CA VAL A 464 -13.25 19.33 -1.43
C VAL A 464 -12.99 19.48 -2.92
N ASN A 465 -13.37 18.49 -3.74
CA ASN A 465 -13.15 18.54 -5.19
C ASN A 465 -13.91 19.71 -5.86
N GLU A 466 -15.14 19.97 -5.40
CA GLU A 466 -15.94 21.10 -5.89
C GLU A 466 -15.30 22.43 -5.52
N VAL A 467 -14.77 22.53 -4.28
CA VAL A 467 -14.06 23.73 -3.82
C VAL A 467 -12.74 23.93 -4.54
N LEU A 468 -11.95 22.89 -4.79
CA LEU A 468 -10.70 22.99 -5.54
C LEU A 468 -10.95 23.41 -7.01
N ASN A 469 -11.99 22.86 -7.64
CA ASN A 469 -12.40 23.30 -8.98
C ASN A 469 -12.84 24.78 -8.97
N ALA A 470 -13.64 25.18 -7.98
CA ALA A 470 -14.07 26.56 -7.82
C ALA A 470 -12.88 27.51 -7.57
N LEU A 471 -11.90 27.07 -6.77
CA LEU A 471 -10.67 27.81 -6.51
C LEU A 471 -9.81 27.97 -7.77
N ALA A 472 -9.67 26.90 -8.56
CA ALA A 472 -8.95 26.93 -9.83
C ALA A 472 -9.61 27.89 -10.84
N ILE A 473 -10.94 27.91 -10.92
CA ILE A 473 -11.67 28.87 -11.75
C ILE A 473 -11.46 30.29 -11.22
N SER A 474 -11.56 30.50 -9.89
CA SER A 474 -11.35 31.81 -9.27
C SER A 474 -9.94 32.34 -9.52
N ALA A 475 -8.93 31.46 -9.53
CA ALA A 475 -7.54 31.84 -9.76
C ALA A 475 -7.27 32.46 -11.14
N THR A 476 -8.17 32.29 -12.11
CA THR A 476 -8.06 32.90 -13.44
C THR A 476 -8.26 34.43 -13.42
N THR A 477 -8.97 34.93 -12.40
CA THR A 477 -9.33 36.38 -12.31
C THR A 477 -9.04 36.99 -10.94
N ASN A 478 -8.76 36.18 -9.93
CA ASN A 478 -8.47 36.63 -8.56
C ASN A 478 -7.01 36.29 -8.18
N PRO A 479 -6.11 37.29 -8.05
CA PRO A 479 -4.73 37.03 -7.68
C PRO A 479 -4.52 36.36 -6.33
N LEU A 480 -5.42 36.58 -5.35
CA LEU A 480 -5.34 35.93 -4.04
C LEU A 480 -5.73 34.45 -4.14
N ALA A 481 -6.70 34.10 -4.98
CA ALA A 481 -7.02 32.71 -5.26
C ALA A 481 -5.88 32.00 -6.00
N GLN A 482 -5.20 32.69 -6.93
CA GLN A 482 -4.00 32.21 -7.61
C GLN A 482 -2.85 31.96 -6.61
N LEU A 483 -2.60 32.92 -5.70
CA LEU A 483 -1.61 32.76 -4.64
C LEU A 483 -1.95 31.61 -3.71
N ALA A 484 -3.21 31.49 -3.28
CA ALA A 484 -3.65 30.40 -2.42
C ALA A 484 -3.46 29.01 -3.07
N ILE A 485 -3.87 28.84 -4.35
CA ILE A 485 -3.73 27.54 -5.04
C ILE A 485 -2.26 27.18 -5.27
N SER A 486 -1.36 28.14 -5.43
CA SER A 486 0.07 27.88 -5.56
C SER A 486 0.67 27.26 -4.29
N LYS A 487 0.01 27.41 -3.13
CA LYS A 487 0.40 26.83 -1.83
C LYS A 487 -0.14 25.41 -1.60
N LEU A 488 -0.94 24.86 -2.51
CA LEU A 488 -1.57 23.56 -2.31
C LEU A 488 -0.53 22.43 -2.09
N HIS A 489 0.63 22.52 -2.75
CA HIS A 489 1.70 21.54 -2.59
C HIS A 489 2.33 21.54 -1.19
N GLU A 490 2.26 22.65 -0.44
CA GLU A 490 2.78 22.77 0.93
C GLU A 490 1.92 22.01 1.96
N LEU A 491 0.71 21.58 1.58
CA LEU A 491 -0.13 20.70 2.42
C LEU A 491 0.30 19.23 2.35
N ARG A 492 1.27 18.90 1.51
CA ARG A 492 1.77 17.51 1.41
C ARG A 492 2.44 17.12 2.73
N GLY A 493 2.05 15.95 3.27
CA GLY A 493 2.55 15.45 4.54
C GLY A 493 1.84 16.02 5.79
N ALA A 494 0.98 17.03 5.65
CA ALA A 494 0.20 17.54 6.76
C ALA A 494 -0.75 16.47 7.35
N GLN A 495 -0.94 16.49 8.68
CA GLN A 495 -1.78 15.54 9.39
C GLN A 495 -3.16 16.14 9.67
N ALA A 496 -4.23 15.42 9.33
CA ALA A 496 -5.58 15.91 9.55
C ALA A 496 -6.48 14.86 10.22
N LEU A 497 -7.44 15.34 11.01
CA LEU A 497 -8.53 14.54 11.56
C LEU A 497 -9.88 15.20 11.26
N SER A 498 -10.80 14.40 10.71
CA SER A 498 -12.19 14.77 10.51
C SER A 498 -13.07 14.09 11.55
N LEU A 499 -13.95 14.84 12.21
CA LEU A 499 -14.95 14.30 13.13
C LEU A 499 -16.32 14.06 12.46
N ILE A 500 -16.40 14.12 11.13
CA ILE A 500 -17.66 13.93 10.39
C ILE A 500 -18.17 12.48 10.51
N HIS A 501 -17.26 11.52 10.54
CA HIS A 501 -17.60 10.09 10.54
C HIS A 501 -17.21 9.34 11.81
N ILE A 502 -16.76 10.05 12.84
CA ILE A 502 -16.31 9.47 14.11
C ILE A 502 -17.30 9.73 15.24
#